data_4f144e7e13024bb952cee81913167c46
#
_entry.id   4f144e7e13024bb952cee81913167c46
#
_cell.length_a   1.000
_cell.length_b   1.000
_cell.length_c   1.000
_cell.angle_alpha   90.00
_cell.angle_beta   90.00
_cell.angle_gamma   90.00
#
_symmetry.space_group_name_H-M   'P 1'
#
loop_
_entity.id
_entity.type
_entity.pdbx_description
1 polymer ?
#
loop_
_entity_poly.entity_id
_entity_poly.type
_entity_poly.pdbx_seq_one_letter_code
_entity_poly.pdbx_strand_id
1 'polypeptide(L)'
;KVTGVQTCALPISVERIVQKYKELGARFVPLTDTNGMYGFVKLAREAESLGLKPIYGAYIDDPTNKEKYILIYTKNMIGFSELCLLISKRHLEENFQLDEIVKSISENIIIVTPSLELLKQLTPGDNIYAELKPDKNQKYNTKQLYQYVKSSGYKYVASSPIHFEQHDDYLFLKILLSIKYRTNVDKLKTDERIDEEFFFKDEKLWNRIWKNLPEAVSAIDEIVDACNVELKLCDYKFPKFETPNGETSIDYLKQLAWERLNQLYQEITPPLIKQFDYELEVISELNFQDYFLIVWDIVEEAKRRDMVYIGRGSAGNSLISYCLGFTSVDPIKYDMYFERFMNKFRKDPPDIDLDFSWKERDEIIRYVFEKYGYSKVAMISTHVTFRGRSAFRETAKALGFSEMEIEKYSKMIPWVNPAALPNIVGLKEKFPESQELPFDEEPWKRVVDYASKLTGFPRHLSIHPSGILVAPDRITNFTALEFANNKGLGLIVTQPDMYGVSDLGLVKIDLLSQRSLGVLRDTIKQIEKNENK
;
A
#
# COMPACT_ATOMS: atom_id res chain seq x y z
N LYS A 1 -19.07 -2.02 6.24
CA LYS A 1 -18.02 -2.08 7.28
C LYS A 1 -16.78 -1.50 6.65
N VAL A 2 -16.45 -0.26 7.00
CA VAL A 2 -15.18 0.34 6.57
C VAL A 2 -14.13 -0.16 7.55
N THR A 3 -13.51 -1.28 7.23
CA THR A 3 -12.20 -1.61 7.78
C THR A 3 -11.20 -0.76 7.01
N GLY A 4 -11.20 0.55 7.31
CA GLY A 4 -10.21 1.44 6.76
C GLY A 4 -8.82 1.07 7.25
N VAL A 5 -7.79 1.59 6.62
CA VAL A 5 -6.39 1.54 7.03
C VAL A 5 -6.32 1.97 8.50
N GLN A 6 -6.54 1.01 9.38
CA GLN A 6 -6.65 1.27 10.81
C GLN A 6 -5.30 1.27 11.49
N THR A 7 -4.30 0.82 10.78
CA THR A 7 -2.97 0.54 11.27
C THR A 7 -2.02 1.70 11.14
N CYS A 8 -2.23 2.58 10.18
CA CYS A 8 -1.45 3.79 10.02
C CYS A 8 -1.96 4.98 10.86
N ALA A 9 -2.92 4.76 11.76
CA ALA A 9 -3.44 5.80 12.64
C ALA A 9 -2.57 5.99 13.90
N LEU A 10 -1.24 5.88 13.76
CA LEU A 10 -0.33 6.33 14.80
C LEU A 10 -0.12 7.84 14.63
N PRO A 11 -0.09 8.64 15.71
CA PRO A 11 0.18 10.07 15.64
C PRO A 11 1.63 10.41 15.27
N ILE A 12 2.32 9.47 14.62
CA ILE A 12 3.71 9.57 14.20
C ILE A 12 3.89 8.92 12.82
N SER A 13 4.54 9.60 11.88
CA SER A 13 4.84 9.06 10.54
C SER A 13 6.04 8.12 10.57
N VAL A 14 6.17 7.26 9.54
CA VAL A 14 7.32 6.34 9.40
C VAL A 14 8.64 7.13 9.37
N GLU A 15 8.69 8.23 8.64
CA GLU A 15 9.84 9.11 8.55
C GLU A 15 10.26 9.63 9.95
N ARG A 16 9.27 10.05 10.74
CA ARG A 16 9.53 10.54 12.09
C ARG A 16 9.98 9.41 13.05
N ILE A 17 9.42 8.21 12.91
CA ILE A 17 9.87 7.02 13.65
C ILE A 17 11.35 6.78 13.36
N VAL A 18 11.74 6.68 12.09
CA VAL A 18 13.12 6.40 11.68
C VAL A 18 14.06 7.49 12.19
N GLN A 19 13.69 8.75 12.04
CA GLN A 19 14.45 9.90 12.56
C GLN A 19 14.63 9.80 14.08
N LYS A 20 13.58 9.44 14.82
CA LYS A 20 13.63 9.32 16.28
C LYS A 20 14.56 8.20 16.75
N TYR A 21 14.52 7.04 16.08
CA TYR A 21 15.49 5.97 16.36
C TYR A 21 16.93 6.42 16.12
N LYS A 22 17.18 7.20 15.04
CA LYS A 22 18.49 7.79 14.78
C LYS A 22 18.93 8.78 15.87
N GLU A 23 18.03 9.67 16.32
CA GLU A 23 18.26 10.62 17.42
C GLU A 23 18.63 9.90 18.73
N LEU A 24 18.04 8.73 18.97
CA LEU A 24 18.33 7.90 20.13
C LEU A 24 19.62 7.05 19.99
N GLY A 25 20.34 7.17 18.86
CA GLY A 25 21.58 6.43 18.63
C GLY A 25 21.37 4.93 18.33
N ALA A 26 20.16 4.52 17.95
CA ALA A 26 19.87 3.14 17.62
C ALA A 26 20.58 2.70 16.32
N ARG A 27 20.89 1.40 16.21
CA ARG A 27 21.46 0.77 15.01
C ARG A 27 20.40 0.16 14.08
N PHE A 28 19.14 0.07 14.53
CA PHE A 28 18.03 -0.55 13.83
C PHE A 28 16.73 0.21 14.07
N VAL A 29 15.73 -0.04 13.25
CA VAL A 29 14.38 0.49 13.40
C VAL A 29 13.35 -0.58 13.02
N PRO A 30 12.50 -1.05 13.97
CA PRO A 30 11.43 -1.99 13.69
C PRO A 30 10.15 -1.25 13.31
N LEU A 31 9.35 -1.88 12.47
CA LEU A 31 7.97 -1.46 12.19
C LEU A 31 7.06 -2.68 12.19
N THR A 32 5.95 -2.60 12.94
CA THR A 32 4.96 -3.66 13.07
C THR A 32 3.56 -3.06 12.95
N ASP A 33 3.12 -2.84 11.71
CA ASP A 33 1.76 -2.40 11.43
C ASP A 33 0.75 -3.48 11.87
N THR A 34 -0.43 -3.08 12.30
CA THR A 34 -1.46 -4.03 12.73
C THR A 34 -2.15 -4.67 11.52
N ASN A 35 -2.06 -5.98 11.41
CA ASN A 35 -2.60 -6.77 10.30
C ASN A 35 -2.16 -6.24 8.93
N GLY A 36 -0.94 -5.73 8.83
CA GLY A 36 -0.46 -5.10 7.61
C GLY A 36 1.01 -4.78 7.58
N MET A 37 1.45 -4.33 6.41
CA MET A 37 2.79 -3.82 6.12
C MET A 37 2.70 -2.52 5.29
N TYR A 38 1.86 -1.57 5.70
CA TYR A 38 1.59 -0.35 4.92
C TYR A 38 2.79 0.59 4.84
N GLY A 39 3.62 0.59 5.88
CA GLY A 39 4.78 1.49 6.02
C GLY A 39 6.12 0.90 5.58
N PHE A 40 6.19 -0.37 5.18
CA PHE A 40 7.47 -1.07 5.03
C PHE A 40 8.37 -0.53 3.91
N VAL A 41 7.79 -0.07 2.78
CA VAL A 41 8.56 0.52 1.68
C VAL A 41 9.19 1.84 2.11
N LYS A 42 8.43 2.67 2.81
CA LYS A 42 8.95 3.92 3.39
C LYS A 42 10.02 3.64 4.45
N LEU A 43 9.79 2.62 5.30
CA LEU A 43 10.79 2.18 6.28
C LEU A 43 12.10 1.80 5.60
N ALA A 44 12.06 1.01 4.53
CA ALA A 44 13.24 0.60 3.78
C ALA A 44 14.04 1.83 3.29
N ARG A 45 13.36 2.75 2.61
CA ARG A 45 13.97 3.96 2.05
C ARG A 45 14.55 4.89 3.11
N GLU A 46 13.78 5.19 4.16
CA GLU A 46 14.22 6.11 5.20
C GLU A 46 15.33 5.51 6.08
N ALA A 47 15.25 4.21 6.40
CA ALA A 47 16.29 3.53 7.18
C ALA A 47 17.62 3.48 6.43
N GLU A 48 17.59 3.17 5.12
CA GLU A 48 18.79 3.19 4.27
C GLU A 48 19.43 4.58 4.23
N SER A 49 18.63 5.64 4.04
CA SER A 49 19.12 7.02 3.98
C SER A 49 19.84 7.47 5.26
N LEU A 50 19.46 6.93 6.43
CA LEU A 50 20.04 7.26 7.72
C LEU A 50 21.04 6.20 8.24
N GLY A 51 21.30 5.15 7.46
CA GLY A 51 22.22 4.07 7.84
C GLY A 51 21.72 3.24 9.02
N LEU A 52 20.40 3.03 9.13
CA LEU A 52 19.77 2.16 10.10
C LEU A 52 19.37 0.83 9.46
N LYS A 53 19.44 -0.26 10.25
CA LYS A 53 18.94 -1.57 9.81
C LYS A 53 17.42 -1.61 9.96
N PRO A 54 16.63 -1.75 8.87
CA PRO A 54 15.19 -1.93 8.97
C PRO A 54 14.86 -3.33 9.48
N ILE A 55 13.91 -3.43 10.39
CA ILE A 55 13.37 -4.71 10.88
C ILE A 55 11.88 -4.78 10.47
N TYR A 56 11.59 -5.66 9.53
CA TYR A 56 10.24 -5.83 8.98
C TYR A 56 9.43 -6.81 9.81
N GLY A 57 8.26 -6.39 10.23
CA GLY A 57 7.36 -7.20 11.01
C GLY A 57 5.91 -6.74 10.89
N ALA A 58 5.03 -7.45 11.57
CA ALA A 58 3.63 -7.08 11.72
C ALA A 58 3.07 -7.52 13.07
N TYR A 59 2.08 -6.79 13.55
CA TYR A 59 1.21 -7.19 14.64
C TYR A 59 -0.01 -7.88 14.04
N ILE A 60 -0.21 -9.15 14.35
CA ILE A 60 -1.34 -9.95 13.83
C ILE A 60 -2.24 -10.34 14.99
N ASP A 61 -3.50 -9.87 14.97
CA ASP A 61 -4.52 -10.20 15.97
C ASP A 61 -5.42 -11.36 15.53
N ASP A 62 -6.01 -12.01 16.51
CA ASP A 62 -7.13 -12.92 16.26
C ASP A 62 -8.41 -12.11 15.97
N PRO A 63 -9.17 -12.42 14.90
CA PRO A 63 -10.39 -11.69 14.56
C PRO A 63 -11.46 -11.71 15.64
N THR A 64 -11.49 -12.78 16.43
CA THR A 64 -12.49 -12.99 17.49
C THR A 64 -12.04 -12.49 18.86
N ASN A 65 -10.73 -12.42 19.10
CA ASN A 65 -10.13 -11.97 20.35
C ASN A 65 -8.88 -11.12 20.11
N LYS A 66 -9.03 -9.81 20.09
CA LYS A 66 -7.93 -8.87 19.81
C LYS A 66 -6.83 -8.83 20.89
N GLU A 67 -7.08 -9.34 22.09
CA GLU A 67 -6.04 -9.47 23.11
C GLU A 67 -5.09 -10.63 22.81
N LYS A 68 -5.53 -11.57 21.97
CA LYS A 68 -4.75 -12.66 21.46
C LYS A 68 -4.07 -12.25 20.16
N TYR A 69 -2.76 -12.05 20.22
CA TYR A 69 -1.99 -11.59 19.06
C TYR A 69 -0.56 -12.11 19.08
N ILE A 70 0.08 -11.98 17.95
CA ILE A 70 1.52 -12.20 17.77
C ILE A 70 2.16 -10.98 17.10
N LEU A 71 3.40 -10.67 17.48
CA LEU A 71 4.31 -9.88 16.68
C LEU A 71 5.15 -10.85 15.85
N ILE A 72 5.28 -10.56 14.59
CA ILE A 72 6.11 -11.35 13.67
C ILE A 72 7.26 -10.46 13.20
N TYR A 73 8.47 -11.02 13.20
CA TYR A 73 9.65 -10.41 12.57
C TYR A 73 10.25 -11.39 11.57
N THR A 74 10.69 -10.87 10.44
CA THR A 74 11.17 -11.67 9.31
C THR A 74 12.69 -11.78 9.33
N LYS A 75 13.22 -13.02 9.25
CA LYS A 75 14.67 -13.24 9.25
C LYS A 75 15.31 -13.00 7.88
N ASN A 76 14.58 -13.33 6.81
CA ASN A 76 15.07 -13.30 5.44
C ASN A 76 13.90 -13.10 4.45
N MET A 77 14.17 -13.09 3.15
CA MET A 77 13.14 -12.90 2.12
C MET A 77 12.08 -14.02 2.08
N ILE A 78 12.40 -15.24 2.49
CA ILE A 78 11.41 -16.31 2.61
C ILE A 78 10.42 -15.96 3.73
N GLY A 79 10.92 -15.60 4.90
CA GLY A 79 10.07 -15.12 6.01
C GLY A 79 9.27 -13.87 5.67
N PHE A 80 9.82 -12.96 4.86
CA PHE A 80 9.10 -11.80 4.36
C PHE A 80 7.90 -12.20 3.48
N SER A 81 8.09 -13.13 2.56
CA SER A 81 7.01 -13.67 1.71
C SER A 81 5.94 -14.39 2.54
N GLU A 82 6.36 -15.17 3.55
CA GLU A 82 5.43 -15.84 4.47
C GLU A 82 4.61 -14.82 5.29
N LEU A 83 5.23 -13.75 5.76
CA LEU A 83 4.53 -12.67 6.46
C LEU A 83 3.50 -12.00 5.56
N CYS A 84 3.86 -11.68 4.31
CA CYS A 84 2.93 -11.11 3.34
C CYS A 84 1.75 -12.05 3.06
N LEU A 85 2.02 -13.35 2.93
CA LEU A 85 0.98 -14.37 2.76
C LEU A 85 0.07 -14.47 3.99
N LEU A 86 0.64 -14.46 5.18
CA LEU A 86 -0.11 -14.50 6.44
C LEU A 86 -1.05 -13.31 6.60
N ILE A 87 -0.55 -12.10 6.35
CA ILE A 87 -1.36 -10.88 6.36
C ILE A 87 -2.47 -10.98 5.32
N SER A 88 -2.15 -11.46 4.12
CA SER A 88 -3.16 -11.64 3.06
C SER A 88 -4.25 -12.62 3.50
N LYS A 89 -3.90 -13.74 4.10
CA LYS A 89 -4.87 -14.70 4.67
C LYS A 89 -5.74 -14.04 5.74
N ARG A 90 -5.12 -13.24 6.65
CA ARG A 90 -5.85 -12.51 7.70
C ARG A 90 -6.95 -11.59 7.15
N HIS A 91 -6.73 -11.03 5.94
CA HIS A 91 -7.69 -10.14 5.29
C HIS A 91 -8.66 -10.84 4.34
N LEU A 92 -8.23 -11.94 3.70
CA LEU A 92 -8.97 -12.56 2.61
C LEU A 92 -9.75 -13.80 3.04
N GLU A 93 -9.36 -14.47 4.13
CA GLU A 93 -10.02 -15.66 4.62
C GLU A 93 -11.03 -15.33 5.72
N GLU A 94 -12.30 -15.69 5.54
CA GLU A 94 -13.35 -15.44 6.53
C GLU A 94 -13.14 -16.25 7.82
N ASN A 95 -12.56 -17.43 7.72
CA ASN A 95 -12.34 -18.37 8.83
C ASN A 95 -10.89 -18.35 9.33
N PHE A 96 -10.21 -17.21 9.29
CA PHE A 96 -8.85 -17.08 9.80
C PHE A 96 -8.80 -17.40 11.30
N GLN A 97 -7.94 -18.33 11.68
CA GLN A 97 -7.70 -18.73 13.07
C GLN A 97 -6.20 -18.61 13.39
N LEU A 98 -5.86 -17.72 14.32
CA LEU A 98 -4.48 -17.46 14.67
C LEU A 98 -3.78 -18.70 15.25
N ASP A 99 -4.50 -19.53 16.03
CA ASP A 99 -3.96 -20.77 16.63
C ASP A 99 -3.48 -21.79 15.60
N GLU A 100 -4.17 -21.90 14.47
CA GLU A 100 -3.77 -22.83 13.41
C GLU A 100 -2.57 -22.30 12.63
N ILE A 101 -2.54 -20.99 12.42
CA ILE A 101 -1.48 -20.32 11.69
C ILE A 101 -0.14 -20.41 12.43
N VAL A 102 -0.12 -20.14 13.74
CA VAL A 102 1.13 -20.18 14.52
C VAL A 102 1.80 -21.55 14.52
N LYS A 103 1.03 -22.64 14.35
CA LYS A 103 1.57 -24.01 14.24
C LYS A 103 2.30 -24.30 12.91
N SER A 104 1.99 -23.52 11.87
CA SER A 104 2.52 -23.70 10.51
C SER A 104 3.64 -22.73 10.14
N ILE A 105 4.03 -21.83 11.05
CA ILE A 105 5.07 -20.83 10.81
C ILE A 105 6.46 -21.50 10.76
N SER A 106 7.24 -21.12 9.74
CA SER A 106 8.58 -21.67 9.51
C SER A 106 9.65 -21.04 10.42
N GLU A 107 10.84 -21.62 10.37
CA GLU A 107 12.03 -21.10 11.04
C GLU A 107 12.52 -19.73 10.50
N ASN A 108 12.01 -19.29 9.34
CA ASN A 108 12.36 -18.00 8.72
C ASN A 108 11.68 -16.79 9.39
N ILE A 109 10.82 -17.04 10.37
CA ILE A 109 10.05 -16.04 11.10
C ILE A 109 10.34 -16.15 12.60
N ILE A 110 10.37 -15.01 13.28
CA ILE A 110 10.37 -14.91 14.73
C ILE A 110 8.99 -14.51 15.21
N ILE A 111 8.48 -15.25 16.19
CA ILE A 111 7.20 -14.97 16.86
C ILE A 111 7.48 -14.38 18.23
N VAL A 112 6.81 -13.29 18.56
CA VAL A 112 6.80 -12.70 19.89
C VAL A 112 5.34 -12.53 20.34
N THR A 113 4.95 -13.09 21.47
CA THR A 113 3.55 -13.04 21.94
C THR A 113 3.44 -12.92 23.46
N PRO A 114 2.48 -12.11 23.97
CA PRO A 114 2.15 -12.10 25.40
C PRO A 114 1.12 -13.17 25.75
N SER A 115 0.56 -13.90 24.76
CA SER A 115 -0.51 -14.86 24.99
C SER A 115 0.00 -16.17 25.55
N LEU A 116 -0.28 -16.40 26.85
CA LEU A 116 0.01 -17.67 27.51
C LEU A 116 -0.72 -18.84 26.86
N GLU A 117 -1.90 -18.60 26.31
CA GLU A 117 -2.70 -19.61 25.58
C GLU A 117 -1.97 -20.08 24.32
N LEU A 118 -1.44 -19.15 23.50
CA LEU A 118 -0.67 -19.49 22.32
C LEU A 118 0.63 -20.22 22.68
N LEU A 119 1.37 -19.73 23.67
CA LEU A 119 2.62 -20.38 24.10
C LEU A 119 2.40 -21.81 24.58
N LYS A 120 1.28 -22.12 25.22
CA LYS A 120 0.95 -23.51 25.62
C LYS A 120 0.68 -24.45 24.44
N GLN A 121 0.37 -23.93 23.28
CA GLN A 121 0.10 -24.71 22.06
C GLN A 121 1.36 -24.89 21.20
N LEU A 122 2.39 -24.08 21.43
CA LEU A 122 3.65 -24.11 20.70
C LEU A 122 4.69 -24.94 21.44
N THR A 123 5.77 -25.27 20.75
CA THR A 123 6.96 -25.92 21.34
C THR A 123 8.04 -24.85 21.50
N PRO A 124 8.73 -24.77 22.64
CA PRO A 124 9.87 -23.87 22.80
C PRO A 124 10.92 -24.06 21.70
N GLY A 125 11.37 -22.95 21.13
CA GLY A 125 12.37 -22.96 20.05
C GLY A 125 13.07 -21.60 19.97
N ASP A 126 14.11 -21.52 19.12
CA ASP A 126 14.95 -20.32 19.00
C ASP A 126 14.26 -19.12 18.34
N ASN A 127 13.11 -19.33 17.74
CA ASN A 127 12.33 -18.31 17.03
C ASN A 127 11.02 -17.93 17.74
N ILE A 128 10.79 -18.38 18.99
CA ILE A 128 9.57 -18.09 19.73
C ILE A 128 9.92 -17.43 21.06
N TYR A 129 9.41 -16.22 21.26
CA TYR A 129 9.65 -15.40 22.44
C TYR A 129 8.34 -15.02 23.12
N ALA A 130 8.34 -15.03 24.43
CA ALA A 130 7.29 -14.39 25.22
C ALA A 130 7.52 -12.87 25.29
N GLU A 131 6.49 -12.09 25.00
CA GLU A 131 6.52 -10.63 25.08
C GLU A 131 6.31 -10.16 26.53
N LEU A 132 7.30 -9.51 27.10
CA LEU A 132 7.14 -8.85 28.38
C LEU A 132 6.97 -7.33 28.17
N LYS A 133 5.83 -6.79 28.62
CA LYS A 133 5.49 -5.36 28.51
C LYS A 133 5.39 -4.70 29.88
N PRO A 134 5.81 -3.44 30.02
CA PRO A 134 5.63 -2.66 31.24
C PRO A 134 4.20 -2.08 31.31
N ASP A 135 3.18 -2.93 31.15
CA ASP A 135 1.78 -2.54 31.18
C ASP A 135 1.27 -2.48 32.62
N LYS A 136 0.81 -1.30 33.06
CA LYS A 136 0.29 -1.09 34.41
C LYS A 136 -1.03 -1.85 34.64
N ASN A 137 -1.82 -2.03 33.57
CA ASN A 137 -3.14 -2.65 33.63
C ASN A 137 -3.08 -4.19 33.58
N GLN A 138 -1.97 -4.76 33.06
CA GLN A 138 -1.78 -6.20 32.88
C GLN A 138 -0.67 -6.82 33.77
N LYS A 139 -0.29 -6.18 34.85
CA LYS A 139 0.78 -6.66 35.76
C LYS A 139 0.61 -8.11 36.20
N TYR A 140 -0.60 -8.53 36.48
CA TYR A 140 -0.88 -9.89 36.92
C TYR A 140 -0.61 -10.89 35.80
N ASN A 141 -1.10 -10.62 34.59
CA ASN A 141 -0.91 -11.47 33.42
C ASN A 141 0.58 -11.56 33.06
N THR A 142 1.29 -10.45 33.09
CA THR A 142 2.74 -10.41 32.83
C THR A 142 3.52 -11.26 33.85
N LYS A 143 3.13 -11.24 35.14
CA LYS A 143 3.77 -12.08 36.17
C LYS A 143 3.50 -13.56 35.94
N GLN A 144 2.27 -13.96 35.61
CA GLN A 144 1.95 -15.36 35.29
C GLN A 144 2.70 -15.83 34.05
N LEU A 145 2.75 -15.01 32.99
CA LEU A 145 3.50 -15.28 31.78
C LEU A 145 4.99 -15.50 32.11
N TYR A 146 5.61 -14.61 32.87
CA TYR A 146 7.02 -14.72 33.26
C TYR A 146 7.31 -16.00 34.08
N GLN A 147 6.42 -16.37 35.01
CA GLN A 147 6.54 -17.62 35.77
C GLN A 147 6.48 -18.85 34.88
N TYR A 148 5.54 -18.88 33.94
CA TYR A 148 5.39 -19.97 32.98
C TYR A 148 6.63 -20.11 32.10
N VAL A 149 7.12 -19.00 31.54
CA VAL A 149 8.27 -18.97 30.64
C VAL A 149 9.54 -19.49 31.31
N LYS A 150 9.78 -19.10 32.57
CA LYS A 150 10.91 -19.61 33.37
C LYS A 150 10.87 -21.12 33.60
N SER A 151 9.66 -21.71 33.72
CA SER A 151 9.49 -23.15 33.92
C SER A 151 9.46 -23.96 32.64
N SER A 152 9.09 -23.35 31.50
CA SER A 152 8.84 -24.03 30.23
C SER A 152 10.00 -23.93 29.24
N GLY A 153 11.07 -23.18 29.54
CA GLY A 153 12.24 -23.02 28.68
C GLY A 153 12.03 -22.09 27.47
N TYR A 154 10.95 -21.30 27.43
CA TYR A 154 10.78 -20.27 26.41
C TYR A 154 11.76 -19.11 26.62
N LYS A 155 12.25 -18.56 25.50
CA LYS A 155 12.90 -17.26 25.50
C LYS A 155 11.87 -16.14 25.77
N TYR A 156 12.30 -15.01 26.28
CA TYR A 156 11.45 -13.85 26.49
C TYR A 156 12.18 -12.56 26.17
N VAL A 157 11.45 -11.56 25.71
CA VAL A 157 11.97 -10.30 25.21
C VAL A 157 11.27 -9.11 25.84
N ALA A 158 12.04 -8.08 26.17
CA ALA A 158 11.52 -6.79 26.61
C ALA A 158 10.87 -6.06 25.43
N SER A 159 9.63 -5.63 25.61
CA SER A 159 8.88 -4.88 24.59
C SER A 159 8.32 -3.59 25.19
N SER A 160 8.29 -2.55 24.40
CA SER A 160 7.58 -1.31 24.71
C SER A 160 6.95 -0.82 23.41
N PRO A 161 5.66 -1.13 23.16
CA PRO A 161 4.96 -0.61 22.00
C PRO A 161 5.07 0.91 21.93
N ILE A 162 5.25 1.44 20.72
CA ILE A 162 5.37 2.88 20.49
C ILE A 162 4.21 3.27 19.56
N HIS A 163 3.27 4.04 20.10
CA HIS A 163 2.11 4.52 19.36
C HIS A 163 2.13 6.03 19.15
N PHE A 164 2.94 6.77 19.88
CA PHE A 164 3.10 8.22 19.78
C PHE A 164 4.49 8.67 20.26
N GLU A 165 4.86 9.90 19.92
CA GLU A 165 6.23 10.36 20.17
C GLU A 165 6.47 10.78 21.61
N GLN A 166 5.57 11.57 22.18
CA GLN A 166 5.71 12.16 23.51
C GLN A 166 4.39 12.04 24.28
N HIS A 167 4.45 12.07 25.58
CA HIS A 167 3.27 11.96 26.45
C HIS A 167 2.15 12.97 26.09
N ASP A 168 2.52 14.18 25.68
CA ASP A 168 1.57 15.23 25.28
C ASP A 168 0.77 14.90 24.00
N ASP A 169 1.25 13.96 23.19
CA ASP A 169 0.55 13.48 21.99
C ASP A 169 -0.58 12.48 22.30
N TYR A 170 -0.74 12.08 23.56
CA TYR A 170 -1.74 11.08 23.95
C TYR A 170 -3.17 11.50 23.61
N LEU A 171 -3.52 12.78 23.77
CA LEU A 171 -4.84 13.27 23.35
C LEU A 171 -5.04 13.16 21.83
N PHE A 172 -4.00 13.42 21.04
CA PHE A 172 -4.08 13.23 19.59
C PHE A 172 -4.29 11.77 19.22
N LEU A 173 -3.63 10.83 19.89
CA LEU A 173 -3.91 9.40 19.75
C LEU A 173 -5.36 9.07 20.09
N LYS A 174 -5.91 9.61 21.19
CA LYS A 174 -7.33 9.41 21.54
C LYS A 174 -8.28 9.95 20.47
N ILE A 175 -7.97 11.09 19.84
CA ILE A 175 -8.73 11.63 18.71
C ILE A 175 -8.70 10.65 17.53
N LEU A 176 -7.54 10.11 17.15
CA LEU A 176 -7.41 9.13 16.07
C LEU A 176 -8.20 7.83 16.37
N LEU A 177 -8.11 7.32 17.59
CA LEU A 177 -8.90 6.17 18.04
C LEU A 177 -10.41 6.46 18.00
N SER A 178 -10.81 7.66 18.39
CA SER A 178 -12.22 8.09 18.33
C SER A 178 -12.73 8.15 16.88
N ILE A 179 -11.92 8.65 15.96
CA ILE A 179 -12.23 8.63 14.52
C ILE A 179 -12.34 7.18 14.02
N LYS A 180 -11.40 6.31 14.41
CA LYS A 180 -11.38 4.90 14.07
C LYS A 180 -12.66 4.17 14.53
N TYR A 181 -13.04 4.34 15.79
CA TYR A 181 -14.20 3.67 16.40
C TYR A 181 -15.51 4.46 16.23
N ARG A 182 -15.49 5.61 15.54
CA ARG A 182 -16.64 6.49 15.29
C ARG A 182 -17.35 6.91 16.58
N THR A 183 -16.58 7.30 17.55
CA THR A 183 -17.02 7.76 18.87
C THR A 183 -16.37 9.09 19.22
N ASN A 184 -16.48 9.56 20.45
CA ASN A 184 -15.70 10.68 20.96
C ASN A 184 -14.71 10.24 22.06
N VAL A 185 -13.74 11.12 22.39
CA VAL A 185 -12.64 10.83 23.31
C VAL A 185 -13.10 10.39 24.72
N ASP A 186 -14.27 10.82 25.16
CA ASP A 186 -14.81 10.51 26.49
C ASP A 186 -15.54 9.17 26.51
N LYS A 187 -16.02 8.70 25.36
CA LYS A 187 -16.78 7.46 25.19
C LYS A 187 -15.97 6.28 24.69
N LEU A 188 -14.65 6.43 24.51
CA LEU A 188 -13.77 5.32 24.16
C LEU A 188 -13.86 4.23 25.24
N LYS A 189 -14.15 2.99 24.84
CA LYS A 189 -14.18 1.82 25.73
C LYS A 189 -12.75 1.44 26.15
N THR A 190 -12.64 0.66 27.22
CA THR A 190 -11.34 0.26 27.78
C THR A 190 -10.52 -0.57 26.79
N ASP A 191 -11.16 -1.47 26.04
CA ASP A 191 -10.55 -2.30 25.00
C ASP A 191 -10.22 -1.54 23.69
N GLU A 192 -10.74 -0.31 23.55
CA GLU A 192 -10.46 0.59 22.44
C GLU A 192 -9.30 1.56 22.76
N ARG A 193 -8.83 1.59 24.00
CA ARG A 193 -7.78 2.50 24.47
C ARG A 193 -6.41 1.87 24.31
N ILE A 194 -5.42 2.71 24.05
CA ILE A 194 -4.00 2.38 24.08
C ILE A 194 -3.42 2.98 25.35
N ASP A 195 -2.48 2.28 26.00
CA ASP A 195 -1.87 2.74 27.24
C ASP A 195 -1.09 4.05 27.01
N GLU A 196 -1.22 4.99 27.94
CA GLU A 196 -0.52 6.28 27.90
C GLU A 196 1.00 6.15 28.04
N GLU A 197 1.48 4.97 28.45
CA GLU A 197 2.91 4.67 28.56
C GLU A 197 3.53 4.21 27.21
N PHE A 198 2.76 4.08 26.11
CA PHE A 198 3.27 3.56 24.84
C PHE A 198 3.84 4.66 23.93
N PHE A 199 4.78 5.44 24.51
CA PHE A 199 5.56 6.48 23.81
C PHE A 199 7.06 6.13 23.80
N PHE A 200 7.86 6.86 23.02
CA PHE A 200 9.32 6.69 23.01
C PHE A 200 9.91 6.95 24.38
N LYS A 201 10.64 5.97 24.92
CA LYS A 201 11.34 6.05 26.19
C LYS A 201 12.81 6.36 25.95
N ASP A 202 13.34 7.30 26.72
CA ASP A 202 14.77 7.52 26.75
C ASP A 202 15.53 6.34 27.43
N GLU A 203 16.84 6.29 27.23
CA GLU A 203 17.69 5.23 27.76
C GLU A 203 17.58 5.11 29.28
N LYS A 204 17.45 6.22 30.01
CA LYS A 204 17.39 6.22 31.50
C LYS A 204 16.11 5.57 31.98
N LEU A 205 14.97 5.90 31.33
CA LEU A 205 13.67 5.32 31.65
C LEU A 205 13.64 3.84 31.27
N TRP A 206 14.16 3.49 30.08
CA TRP A 206 14.28 2.12 29.60
C TRP A 206 15.08 1.25 30.58
N ASN A 207 16.29 1.67 30.93
CA ASN A 207 17.16 0.95 31.86
C ASN A 207 16.53 0.81 33.25
N ARG A 208 15.79 1.79 33.74
CA ARG A 208 15.06 1.71 35.01
C ARG A 208 13.94 0.66 34.96
N ILE A 209 13.17 0.59 33.87
CA ILE A 209 12.08 -0.38 33.72
C ILE A 209 12.61 -1.80 33.71
N TRP A 210 13.67 -2.07 32.97
CA TRP A 210 14.19 -3.40 32.70
C TRP A 210 15.39 -3.80 33.57
N LYS A 211 15.74 -3.00 34.58
CA LYS A 211 16.91 -3.21 35.46
C LYS A 211 17.04 -4.64 35.98
N ASN A 212 15.94 -5.28 36.31
CA ASN A 212 15.91 -6.61 36.94
C ASN A 212 15.74 -7.76 35.92
N LEU A 213 15.70 -7.47 34.63
CA LEU A 213 15.51 -8.45 33.55
C LEU A 213 16.44 -8.15 32.35
N PRO A 214 17.77 -8.13 32.58
CA PRO A 214 18.75 -7.81 31.54
C PRO A 214 18.70 -8.81 30.36
N GLU A 215 18.36 -10.08 30.64
CA GLU A 215 18.21 -11.11 29.61
C GLU A 215 17.08 -10.80 28.61
N ALA A 216 15.99 -10.17 29.08
CA ALA A 216 14.90 -9.74 28.21
C ALA A 216 15.35 -8.60 27.27
N VAL A 217 16.29 -7.77 27.69
CA VAL A 217 16.86 -6.70 26.89
C VAL A 217 17.86 -7.27 25.87
N SER A 218 18.74 -8.19 26.28
CA SER A 218 19.70 -8.82 25.36
C SER A 218 19.02 -9.63 24.25
N ALA A 219 17.84 -10.19 24.51
CA ALA A 219 17.03 -10.88 23.50
C ALA A 219 16.61 -9.98 22.31
N ILE A 220 16.57 -8.64 22.51
CA ILE A 220 16.33 -7.70 21.41
C ILE A 220 17.46 -7.78 20.39
N ASP A 221 18.72 -7.81 20.84
CA ASP A 221 19.86 -7.92 19.94
C ASP A 221 19.90 -9.25 19.21
N GLU A 222 19.53 -10.36 19.87
CA GLU A 222 19.39 -11.67 19.21
C GLU A 222 18.37 -11.62 18.05
N ILE A 223 17.21 -11.00 18.28
CA ILE A 223 16.17 -10.84 17.26
C ILE A 223 16.68 -9.95 16.12
N VAL A 224 17.28 -8.82 16.44
CA VAL A 224 17.80 -7.86 15.45
C VAL A 224 18.89 -8.49 14.59
N ASP A 225 19.80 -9.26 15.19
CA ASP A 225 20.89 -9.92 14.46
C ASP A 225 20.38 -11.05 13.56
N ALA A 226 19.31 -11.74 13.95
CA ALA A 226 18.67 -12.76 13.16
C ALA A 226 17.88 -12.21 11.95
N CYS A 227 17.40 -10.96 12.01
CA CYS A 227 16.59 -10.33 10.95
C CYS A 227 17.48 -9.69 9.88
N ASN A 228 17.55 -10.28 8.68
CA ASN A 228 18.43 -9.84 7.58
C ASN A 228 17.68 -9.82 6.24
N VAL A 229 16.57 -9.11 6.18
CA VAL A 229 15.81 -8.90 4.93
C VAL A 229 16.40 -7.71 4.18
N GLU A 230 16.75 -7.92 2.92
CA GLU A 230 17.21 -6.88 2.00
C GLU A 230 16.17 -6.68 0.91
N LEU A 231 15.43 -5.58 0.98
CA LEU A 231 14.53 -5.17 -0.10
C LEU A 231 15.32 -4.38 -1.14
N LYS A 232 15.46 -4.97 -2.34
CA LYS A 232 16.06 -4.27 -3.48
C LYS A 232 14.98 -3.35 -4.08
N LEU A 233 14.98 -2.08 -3.69
CA LEU A 233 14.08 -1.09 -4.23
C LEU A 233 14.49 -0.66 -5.64
N CYS A 234 13.51 -0.31 -6.46
CA CYS A 234 13.67 0.12 -7.86
C CYS A 234 14.39 -0.91 -8.77
N ASP A 235 14.37 -2.20 -8.37
CA ASP A 235 14.82 -3.34 -9.20
C ASP A 235 13.60 -3.91 -9.93
N TYR A 236 13.37 -3.44 -11.16
CA TYR A 236 12.16 -3.76 -11.91
C TYR A 236 12.06 -5.22 -12.29
N LYS A 237 10.92 -5.82 -12.02
CA LYS A 237 10.61 -7.24 -12.22
C LYS A 237 9.38 -7.37 -13.10
N PHE A 238 9.56 -7.96 -14.28
CA PHE A 238 8.48 -8.16 -15.25
C PHE A 238 7.97 -9.60 -15.18
N PRO A 239 6.64 -9.78 -15.28
CA PRO A 239 6.08 -11.10 -15.51
C PRO A 239 6.55 -11.60 -16.89
N LYS A 240 6.80 -12.90 -17.02
CA LYS A 240 7.11 -13.51 -18.31
C LYS A 240 5.84 -13.78 -19.08
N PHE A 241 5.85 -13.46 -20.37
CA PHE A 241 4.81 -13.83 -21.32
C PHE A 241 5.11 -15.22 -21.89
N GLU A 242 4.13 -16.13 -21.86
CA GLU A 242 4.26 -17.44 -22.46
C GLU A 242 3.95 -17.37 -23.94
N THR A 243 4.97 -17.51 -24.78
CA THR A 243 4.85 -17.49 -26.23
C THR A 243 4.26 -18.80 -26.76
N PRO A 244 3.44 -18.76 -27.82
CA PRO A 244 2.71 -19.97 -28.29
C PRO A 244 3.57 -21.15 -28.71
N ASN A 245 4.74 -20.91 -29.31
CA ASN A 245 5.61 -21.95 -29.85
C ASN A 245 6.93 -22.07 -29.10
N GLY A 246 7.10 -21.37 -27.96
CA GLY A 246 8.31 -21.39 -27.15
C GLY A 246 9.46 -20.52 -27.66
N GLU A 247 9.21 -19.63 -28.63
CA GLU A 247 10.15 -18.61 -29.07
C GLU A 247 10.44 -17.60 -27.97
N THR A 248 11.50 -16.81 -28.12
CA THR A 248 11.80 -15.74 -27.15
C THR A 248 10.74 -14.64 -27.24
N SER A 249 10.46 -13.96 -26.11
CA SER A 249 9.48 -12.87 -26.08
C SER A 249 9.81 -11.75 -27.07
N ILE A 250 11.09 -11.46 -27.29
CA ILE A 250 11.49 -10.42 -28.26
C ILE A 250 11.28 -10.84 -29.71
N ASP A 251 11.54 -12.11 -30.05
CA ASP A 251 11.30 -12.62 -31.39
C ASP A 251 9.79 -12.65 -31.71
N TYR A 252 8.98 -13.07 -30.75
CA TYR A 252 7.53 -13.04 -30.88
C TYR A 252 6.98 -11.62 -31.01
N LEU A 253 7.45 -10.69 -30.21
CA LEU A 253 7.10 -9.27 -30.29
C LEU A 253 7.46 -8.68 -31.67
N LYS A 254 8.66 -8.99 -32.15
CA LYS A 254 9.14 -8.56 -33.48
C LYS A 254 8.25 -9.14 -34.59
N GLN A 255 7.91 -10.42 -34.52
CA GLN A 255 7.03 -11.05 -35.48
C GLN A 255 5.65 -10.36 -35.55
N LEU A 256 4.98 -10.21 -34.39
CA LEU A 256 3.66 -9.57 -34.31
C LEU A 256 3.68 -8.13 -34.86
N ALA A 257 4.67 -7.36 -34.42
CA ALA A 257 4.81 -5.97 -34.86
C ALA A 257 5.13 -5.87 -36.36
N TRP A 258 5.98 -6.77 -36.91
CA TRP A 258 6.32 -6.80 -38.33
C TRP A 258 5.14 -7.22 -39.21
N GLU A 259 4.39 -8.24 -38.83
CA GLU A 259 3.18 -8.66 -39.54
C GLU A 259 2.18 -7.49 -39.63
N ARG A 260 2.01 -6.76 -38.55
CA ARG A 260 1.10 -5.63 -38.51
C ARG A 260 1.63 -4.41 -39.25
N LEU A 261 2.94 -4.15 -39.23
CA LEU A 261 3.59 -3.09 -40.00
C LEU A 261 3.29 -3.25 -41.51
N ASN A 262 3.41 -4.48 -42.04
CA ASN A 262 3.13 -4.80 -43.45
C ASN A 262 1.63 -4.63 -43.80
N GLN A 263 0.74 -4.68 -42.83
CA GLN A 263 -0.70 -4.42 -43.06
C GLN A 263 -1.03 -2.92 -43.01
N LEU A 264 -0.30 -2.13 -42.20
CA LEU A 264 -0.56 -0.71 -41.97
C LEU A 264 0.05 0.19 -43.02
N TYR A 265 1.21 -0.18 -43.59
CA TYR A 265 1.92 0.62 -44.57
C TYR A 265 1.93 -0.05 -45.95
N GLN A 266 1.59 0.70 -46.99
CA GLN A 266 1.59 0.20 -48.39
C GLN A 266 3.03 0.00 -48.90
N GLU A 267 3.98 0.80 -48.41
CA GLU A 267 5.38 0.73 -48.77
C GLU A 267 6.25 0.77 -47.51
N ILE A 268 7.15 -0.21 -47.37
CA ILE A 268 8.11 -0.31 -46.28
C ILE A 268 9.39 0.38 -46.68
N THR A 269 9.55 1.63 -46.27
CA THR A 269 10.70 2.45 -46.62
C THR A 269 11.90 2.20 -45.67
N PRO A 270 13.16 2.43 -46.11
CA PRO A 270 14.35 2.29 -45.26
C PRO A 270 14.28 3.11 -43.95
N PRO A 271 13.77 4.36 -43.92
CA PRO A 271 13.61 5.09 -42.65
C PRO A 271 12.62 4.43 -41.69
N LEU A 272 11.54 3.83 -42.23
CA LEU A 272 10.55 3.11 -41.42
C LEU A 272 11.15 1.87 -40.77
N ILE A 273 11.94 1.08 -41.53
CA ILE A 273 12.68 -0.09 -40.99
C ILE A 273 13.66 0.35 -39.90
N LYS A 274 14.40 1.44 -40.14
CA LYS A 274 15.35 1.96 -39.17
C LYS A 274 14.68 2.34 -37.84
N GLN A 275 13.52 2.99 -37.90
CA GLN A 275 12.75 3.35 -36.70
C GLN A 275 12.23 2.10 -35.99
N PHE A 276 11.68 1.13 -36.76
CA PHE A 276 11.19 -0.13 -36.23
C PHE A 276 12.27 -0.93 -35.47
N ASP A 277 13.44 -1.09 -36.10
CA ASP A 277 14.56 -1.81 -35.49
C ASP A 277 15.11 -1.05 -34.26
N TYR A 278 15.19 0.26 -34.31
CA TYR A 278 15.63 1.10 -33.19
C TYR A 278 14.70 0.97 -31.97
N GLU A 279 13.38 1.02 -32.16
CA GLU A 279 12.44 0.87 -31.05
C GLU A 279 12.51 -0.52 -30.43
N LEU A 280 12.62 -1.59 -31.25
CA LEU A 280 12.79 -2.96 -30.77
C LEU A 280 14.10 -3.14 -30.00
N GLU A 281 15.20 -2.53 -30.46
CA GLU A 281 16.48 -2.54 -29.75
C GLU A 281 16.33 -1.92 -28.35
N VAL A 282 15.69 -0.75 -28.23
CA VAL A 282 15.48 -0.08 -26.95
C VAL A 282 14.58 -0.90 -26.03
N ILE A 283 13.48 -1.47 -26.55
CA ILE A 283 12.58 -2.34 -25.78
C ILE A 283 13.32 -3.57 -25.24
N SER A 284 14.18 -4.19 -26.07
CA SER A 284 14.96 -5.36 -25.71
C SER A 284 16.07 -5.04 -24.70
N GLU A 285 16.84 -3.96 -24.88
CA GLU A 285 17.89 -3.54 -23.96
C GLU A 285 17.35 -3.23 -22.56
N LEU A 286 16.13 -2.68 -22.48
CA LEU A 286 15.46 -2.36 -21.22
C LEU A 286 14.62 -3.54 -20.65
N ASN A 287 14.58 -4.69 -21.36
CA ASN A 287 13.82 -5.90 -20.98
C ASN A 287 12.30 -5.66 -20.85
N PHE A 288 11.69 -4.80 -21.66
CA PHE A 288 10.25 -4.50 -21.63
C PHE A 288 9.42 -5.38 -22.58
N GLN A 289 9.99 -6.29 -23.34
CA GLN A 289 9.28 -7.13 -24.32
C GLN A 289 8.09 -7.89 -23.74
N ASP A 290 8.25 -8.50 -22.55
CA ASP A 290 7.16 -9.22 -21.89
C ASP A 290 6.02 -8.28 -21.46
N TYR A 291 6.34 -7.07 -21.01
CA TYR A 291 5.36 -6.05 -20.67
C TYR A 291 4.53 -5.62 -21.89
N PHE A 292 5.20 -5.39 -23.03
CA PHE A 292 4.50 -5.10 -24.30
C PHE A 292 3.59 -6.25 -24.71
N LEU A 293 4.03 -7.50 -24.60
CA LEU A 293 3.23 -8.67 -24.95
C LEU A 293 1.99 -8.83 -24.06
N ILE A 294 2.11 -8.56 -22.75
CA ILE A 294 0.96 -8.60 -21.83
C ILE A 294 -0.06 -7.51 -22.19
N VAL A 295 0.40 -6.28 -22.50
CA VAL A 295 -0.50 -5.20 -22.93
C VAL A 295 -1.13 -5.53 -24.28
N TRP A 296 -0.38 -6.14 -25.21
CA TRP A 296 -0.91 -6.62 -26.50
C TRP A 296 -1.99 -7.69 -26.30
N ASP A 297 -1.79 -8.67 -25.43
CA ASP A 297 -2.79 -9.68 -25.12
C ASP A 297 -4.11 -9.08 -24.59
N ILE A 298 -4.01 -8.05 -23.72
CA ILE A 298 -5.18 -7.31 -23.22
C ILE A 298 -5.90 -6.59 -24.38
N VAL A 299 -5.15 -5.98 -25.29
CA VAL A 299 -5.69 -5.27 -26.46
C VAL A 299 -6.36 -6.25 -27.44
N GLU A 300 -5.75 -7.40 -27.69
CA GLU A 300 -6.35 -8.43 -28.57
C GLU A 300 -7.63 -9.01 -27.96
N GLU A 301 -7.67 -9.21 -26.65
CA GLU A 301 -8.90 -9.63 -25.98
C GLU A 301 -10.01 -8.57 -26.11
N ALA A 302 -9.66 -7.29 -25.98
CA ALA A 302 -10.61 -6.20 -26.18
C ALA A 302 -11.16 -6.18 -27.63
N LYS A 303 -10.30 -6.37 -28.64
CA LYS A 303 -10.69 -6.50 -30.05
C LYS A 303 -11.60 -7.71 -30.27
N ARG A 304 -11.24 -8.87 -29.72
CA ARG A 304 -12.02 -10.10 -29.83
C ARG A 304 -13.44 -9.95 -29.27
N ARG A 305 -13.62 -9.10 -28.25
CA ARG A 305 -14.92 -8.78 -27.65
C ARG A 305 -15.63 -7.59 -28.28
N ASP A 306 -15.10 -7.03 -29.36
CA ASP A 306 -15.62 -5.82 -30.01
C ASP A 306 -15.79 -4.63 -29.04
N MET A 307 -14.81 -4.47 -28.13
CA MET A 307 -14.80 -3.38 -27.18
C MET A 307 -14.13 -2.14 -27.75
N VAL A 308 -14.71 -0.97 -27.48
CA VAL A 308 -14.08 0.31 -27.83
C VAL A 308 -13.05 0.68 -26.79
N TYR A 309 -11.80 0.84 -27.23
CA TYR A 309 -10.69 1.30 -26.40
C TYR A 309 -9.85 2.35 -27.13
N ILE A 310 -9.10 3.14 -26.39
CA ILE A 310 -8.16 4.13 -26.91
C ILE A 310 -6.90 4.10 -26.04
N GLY A 311 -5.74 3.85 -26.67
CA GLY A 311 -4.46 4.11 -26.03
C GLY A 311 -4.12 5.59 -26.08
N ARG A 312 -3.62 6.10 -24.97
CA ARG A 312 -3.27 7.51 -24.81
C ARG A 312 -1.89 7.70 -24.20
N GLY A 313 -1.50 8.96 -24.00
CA GLY A 313 -0.23 9.32 -23.37
C GLY A 313 0.97 9.15 -24.28
N SER A 314 2.11 8.85 -23.67
CA SER A 314 3.39 8.76 -24.39
C SER A 314 3.52 7.54 -25.29
N ALA A 315 2.72 6.48 -25.08
CA ALA A 315 2.70 5.29 -25.92
C ALA A 315 2.37 5.60 -27.39
N GLY A 316 1.61 6.69 -27.66
CA GLY A 316 1.34 7.19 -29.00
C GLY A 316 2.57 7.65 -29.80
N ASN A 317 3.74 7.79 -29.17
CA ASN A 317 4.99 8.15 -29.86
C ASN A 317 5.78 6.93 -30.38
N SER A 318 5.26 5.72 -30.21
CA SER A 318 5.97 4.48 -30.57
C SER A 318 5.34 3.83 -31.79
N LEU A 319 6.15 3.50 -32.79
CA LEU A 319 5.79 2.71 -33.95
C LEU A 319 5.40 1.27 -33.56
N ILE A 320 6.12 0.67 -32.60
CA ILE A 320 5.79 -0.65 -32.07
C ILE A 320 4.43 -0.63 -31.36
N SER A 321 4.15 0.39 -30.55
CA SER A 321 2.82 0.56 -29.90
C SER A 321 1.70 0.72 -30.94
N TYR A 322 1.93 1.42 -32.04
CA TYR A 322 0.99 1.56 -33.16
C TYR A 322 0.77 0.23 -33.87
N CYS A 323 1.84 -0.52 -34.18
CA CYS A 323 1.74 -1.85 -34.77
C CYS A 323 0.97 -2.83 -33.90
N LEU A 324 1.19 -2.82 -32.59
CA LEU A 324 0.49 -3.69 -31.63
C LEU A 324 -0.96 -3.24 -31.34
N GLY A 325 -1.35 -2.06 -31.86
CA GLY A 325 -2.68 -1.52 -31.73
C GLY A 325 -2.96 -0.87 -30.37
N PHE A 326 -1.93 -0.50 -29.59
CA PHE A 326 -2.12 0.26 -28.34
C PHE A 326 -2.68 1.66 -28.64
N THR A 327 -2.31 2.22 -29.75
CA THR A 327 -2.76 3.53 -30.23
C THR A 327 -3.22 3.43 -31.69
N SER A 328 -4.14 4.29 -32.08
CA SER A 328 -4.54 4.49 -33.48
C SER A 328 -3.80 5.67 -34.17
N VAL A 329 -2.90 6.32 -33.43
CA VAL A 329 -2.12 7.45 -33.96
C VAL A 329 -0.84 6.92 -34.59
N ASP A 330 -0.64 7.21 -35.87
CA ASP A 330 0.57 6.86 -36.62
C ASP A 330 1.71 7.84 -36.27
N PRO A 331 2.74 7.38 -35.53
CA PRO A 331 3.81 8.27 -35.09
C PRO A 331 4.71 8.77 -36.22
N ILE A 332 4.80 8.04 -37.32
CA ILE A 332 5.57 8.43 -38.50
C ILE A 332 4.87 9.55 -39.25
N LYS A 333 3.57 9.40 -39.47
CA LYS A 333 2.75 10.42 -40.15
C LYS A 333 2.74 11.76 -39.43
N TYR A 334 2.80 11.74 -38.09
CA TYR A 334 2.74 12.95 -37.25
C TYR A 334 4.10 13.40 -36.71
N ASP A 335 5.20 12.81 -37.19
CA ASP A 335 6.58 13.14 -36.80
C ASP A 335 6.76 13.17 -35.28
N MET A 336 6.33 12.07 -34.60
CA MET A 336 6.37 11.96 -33.14
C MET A 336 7.69 11.35 -32.67
N TYR A 337 8.17 11.82 -31.52
CA TYR A 337 9.46 11.41 -30.97
C TYR A 337 9.30 10.24 -30.00
N PHE A 338 9.86 9.07 -30.33
CA PHE A 338 9.86 7.86 -29.51
C PHE A 338 10.51 8.08 -28.13
N GLU A 339 11.53 8.92 -28.06
CA GLU A 339 12.29 9.20 -26.85
C GLU A 339 11.46 9.88 -25.74
N ARG A 340 10.29 10.41 -26.06
CA ARG A 340 9.30 10.87 -25.07
C ARG A 340 8.61 9.71 -24.34
N PHE A 341 8.55 8.56 -24.97
CA PHE A 341 7.95 7.35 -24.42
C PHE A 341 9.01 6.49 -23.74
N MET A 342 10.09 6.16 -24.45
CA MET A 342 11.19 5.34 -23.96
C MET A 342 12.53 5.84 -24.51
N ASN A 343 13.59 5.75 -23.69
CA ASN A 343 14.95 5.99 -24.13
C ASN A 343 15.95 5.15 -23.29
N LYS A 344 17.14 4.87 -23.82
CA LYS A 344 18.16 4.01 -23.20
C LYS A 344 18.67 4.50 -21.83
N PHE A 345 18.47 5.77 -21.50
CA PHE A 345 18.95 6.38 -20.24
C PHE A 345 17.88 6.35 -19.14
N ARG A 346 16.61 6.18 -19.49
CA ARG A 346 15.50 6.11 -18.55
C ARG A 346 15.17 4.65 -18.25
N LYS A 347 15.45 4.23 -17.02
CA LYS A 347 15.18 2.86 -16.55
C LYS A 347 13.75 2.64 -16.07
N ASP A 348 12.99 3.72 -15.83
CA ASP A 348 11.60 3.60 -15.39
C ASP A 348 10.74 2.93 -16.48
N PRO A 349 9.83 2.00 -16.11
CA PRO A 349 8.92 1.38 -17.05
C PRO A 349 8.11 2.40 -17.84
N PRO A 350 7.81 2.13 -19.13
CA PRO A 350 6.92 2.96 -19.91
C PRO A 350 5.51 2.91 -19.35
N ASP A 351 4.81 4.03 -19.36
CA ASP A 351 3.42 4.14 -18.93
C ASP A 351 2.51 3.95 -20.14
N ILE A 352 1.82 2.81 -20.20
CA ILE A 352 0.86 2.50 -21.26
C ILE A 352 -0.54 2.58 -20.66
N ASP A 353 -1.24 3.65 -21.03
CA ASP A 353 -2.60 3.93 -20.61
C ASP A 353 -3.60 3.43 -21.66
N LEU A 354 -4.53 2.57 -21.26
CA LEU A 354 -5.63 2.09 -22.10
C LEU A 354 -6.96 2.54 -21.51
N ASP A 355 -7.65 3.41 -22.23
CA ASP A 355 -8.98 3.88 -21.88
C ASP A 355 -10.05 2.96 -22.49
N PHE A 356 -10.93 2.43 -21.65
CA PHE A 356 -12.07 1.59 -22.03
C PHE A 356 -13.40 2.29 -21.74
N SER A 357 -14.46 1.84 -22.40
CA SER A 357 -15.81 2.19 -22.00
C SER A 357 -16.05 1.78 -20.53
N TRP A 358 -16.65 2.69 -19.75
CA TRP A 358 -16.99 2.43 -18.35
C TRP A 358 -17.89 1.20 -18.14
N LYS A 359 -18.58 0.75 -19.18
CA LYS A 359 -19.46 -0.43 -19.17
C LYS A 359 -18.68 -1.74 -19.38
N GLU A 360 -17.49 -1.69 -19.98
CA GLU A 360 -16.74 -2.87 -20.45
C GLU A 360 -15.44 -3.09 -19.70
N ARG A 361 -14.87 -2.03 -19.11
CA ARG A 361 -13.58 -2.08 -18.40
C ARG A 361 -13.50 -3.21 -17.37
N ASP A 362 -14.56 -3.42 -16.59
CA ASP A 362 -14.54 -4.42 -15.51
C ASP A 362 -14.47 -5.86 -16.06
N GLU A 363 -14.91 -6.09 -17.30
CA GLU A 363 -14.77 -7.37 -17.98
C GLU A 363 -13.32 -7.63 -18.40
N ILE A 364 -12.62 -6.58 -18.86
CA ILE A 364 -11.18 -6.67 -19.16
C ILE A 364 -10.36 -6.91 -17.89
N ILE A 365 -10.69 -6.22 -16.80
CA ILE A 365 -10.03 -6.49 -15.50
C ILE A 365 -10.22 -7.97 -15.12
N ARG A 366 -11.44 -8.50 -15.22
CA ARG A 366 -11.72 -9.91 -14.93
C ARG A 366 -10.88 -10.84 -15.81
N TYR A 367 -10.79 -10.55 -17.11
CA TYR A 367 -9.95 -11.31 -18.04
C TYR A 367 -8.48 -11.38 -17.56
N VAL A 368 -7.90 -10.24 -17.15
CA VAL A 368 -6.52 -10.20 -16.65
C VAL A 368 -6.35 -11.10 -15.41
N PHE A 369 -7.30 -11.05 -14.45
CA PHE A 369 -7.27 -11.94 -13.28
C PHE A 369 -7.40 -13.42 -13.65
N GLU A 370 -8.27 -13.76 -14.59
CA GLU A 370 -8.48 -15.14 -15.04
C GLU A 370 -7.30 -15.66 -15.86
N LYS A 371 -6.74 -14.85 -16.75
CA LYS A 371 -5.62 -15.22 -17.64
C LYS A 371 -4.31 -15.39 -16.89
N TYR A 372 -3.93 -14.42 -16.08
CA TYR A 372 -2.63 -14.37 -15.40
C TYR A 372 -2.66 -14.96 -13.99
N GLY A 373 -3.84 -15.24 -13.45
CA GLY A 373 -4.06 -15.90 -12.17
C GLY A 373 -4.17 -14.96 -10.97
N TYR A 374 -5.10 -15.26 -10.08
CA TYR A 374 -5.41 -14.47 -8.88
C TYR A 374 -4.25 -14.37 -7.87
N SER A 375 -3.26 -15.25 -7.96
CA SER A 375 -2.06 -15.18 -7.12
C SER A 375 -1.02 -14.19 -7.63
N LYS A 376 -1.09 -13.80 -8.91
CA LYS A 376 -0.14 -12.91 -9.58
C LYS A 376 -0.74 -11.55 -9.96
N VAL A 377 -2.06 -11.39 -9.84
CA VAL A 377 -2.77 -10.17 -10.25
C VAL A 377 -3.44 -9.53 -9.05
N ALA A 378 -3.30 -8.21 -8.93
CA ALA A 378 -4.05 -7.40 -7.98
C ALA A 378 -4.32 -6.00 -8.54
N MET A 379 -5.36 -5.35 -8.07
CA MET A 379 -5.50 -3.90 -8.24
C MET A 379 -4.52 -3.18 -7.31
N ILE A 380 -4.05 -2.03 -7.73
CA ILE A 380 -3.22 -1.18 -6.86
C ILE A 380 -4.12 -0.42 -5.89
N SER A 381 -3.67 -0.23 -4.67
CA SER A 381 -4.36 0.59 -3.69
C SER A 381 -4.09 2.09 -3.88
N THR A 382 -4.92 2.89 -3.24
CA THR A 382 -4.70 4.34 -3.05
C THR A 382 -4.96 4.71 -1.60
N HIS A 383 -4.00 5.32 -0.95
CA HIS A 383 -4.15 5.84 0.40
C HIS A 383 -4.84 7.21 0.34
N VAL A 384 -6.15 7.23 0.58
CA VAL A 384 -6.91 8.49 0.63
C VAL A 384 -6.59 9.20 1.94
N THR A 385 -6.00 10.39 1.86
CA THR A 385 -5.62 11.19 3.03
C THR A 385 -6.70 12.20 3.41
N PHE A 386 -6.64 12.69 4.65
CA PHE A 386 -7.51 13.76 5.10
C PHE A 386 -7.28 15.05 4.31
N ARG A 387 -8.38 15.75 3.99
CA ARG A 387 -8.41 17.11 3.46
C ARG A 387 -9.00 18.03 4.52
N GLY A 388 -8.78 19.34 4.41
CA GLY A 388 -9.16 20.32 5.45
C GLY A 388 -10.56 20.12 6.01
N ARG A 389 -11.57 20.03 5.14
CA ARG A 389 -12.97 19.83 5.55
C ARG A 389 -13.19 18.51 6.29
N SER A 390 -12.61 17.41 5.80
CA SER A 390 -12.75 16.10 6.46
C SER A 390 -11.97 16.02 7.77
N ALA A 391 -10.79 16.59 7.83
CA ALA A 391 -10.00 16.66 9.06
C ALA A 391 -10.74 17.44 10.15
N PHE A 392 -11.26 18.64 9.83
CA PHE A 392 -12.07 19.43 10.75
C PHE A 392 -13.29 18.65 11.27
N ARG A 393 -14.11 18.08 10.36
CA ARG A 393 -15.31 17.34 10.75
C ARG A 393 -15.03 16.16 11.67
N GLU A 394 -14.08 15.33 11.34
CA GLU A 394 -13.77 14.13 12.13
C GLU A 394 -13.12 14.50 13.48
N THR A 395 -12.24 15.51 13.51
CA THR A 395 -11.66 16.02 14.77
C THR A 395 -12.73 16.62 15.68
N ALA A 396 -13.62 17.44 15.14
CA ALA A 396 -14.70 18.04 15.92
C ALA A 396 -15.65 16.96 16.49
N LYS A 397 -16.01 15.94 15.71
CA LYS A 397 -16.78 14.78 16.20
C LYS A 397 -16.06 14.04 17.33
N ALA A 398 -14.77 13.78 17.14
CA ALA A 398 -13.94 13.12 18.15
C ALA A 398 -13.88 13.92 19.45
N LEU A 399 -13.89 15.24 19.38
CA LEU A 399 -13.93 16.15 20.54
C LEU A 399 -15.34 16.37 21.11
N GLY A 400 -16.38 15.74 20.54
CA GLY A 400 -17.73 15.71 21.10
C GLY A 400 -18.69 16.77 20.60
N PHE A 401 -18.35 17.55 19.56
CA PHE A 401 -19.26 18.54 18.96
C PHE A 401 -20.41 17.87 18.22
N SER A 402 -21.57 18.49 18.22
CA SER A 402 -22.77 18.04 17.51
C SER A 402 -22.64 18.21 16.00
N GLU A 403 -23.36 17.39 15.23
CA GLU A 403 -23.38 17.51 13.76
C GLU A 403 -23.83 18.92 13.30
N MET A 404 -24.77 19.55 14.01
CA MET A 404 -25.27 20.88 13.67
C MET A 404 -24.18 21.95 13.81
N GLU A 405 -23.41 21.90 14.90
CA GLU A 405 -22.28 22.83 15.11
C GLU A 405 -21.19 22.63 14.04
N ILE A 406 -20.89 21.38 13.72
CA ILE A 406 -19.89 21.03 12.73
C ILE A 406 -20.32 21.47 11.32
N GLU A 407 -21.58 21.23 10.94
CA GLU A 407 -22.09 21.61 9.61
C GLU A 407 -22.08 23.13 9.39
N LYS A 408 -22.34 23.91 10.42
CA LYS A 408 -22.31 25.38 10.35
C LYS A 408 -21.00 25.88 9.72
N TYR A 409 -19.87 25.34 10.15
CA TYR A 409 -18.55 25.82 9.71
C TYR A 409 -17.91 24.95 8.62
N SER A 410 -18.21 23.65 8.59
CA SER A 410 -17.55 22.74 7.64
C SER A 410 -17.77 23.12 6.17
N LYS A 411 -18.93 23.72 5.82
CA LYS A 411 -19.24 24.17 4.46
C LYS A 411 -18.42 25.40 4.04
N MET A 412 -17.97 26.19 5.01
CA MET A 412 -17.16 27.40 4.80
C MET A 412 -15.67 27.09 4.64
N ILE A 413 -15.24 25.83 4.86
CA ILE A 413 -13.86 25.40 4.67
C ILE A 413 -13.63 25.11 3.18
N PRO A 414 -12.68 25.79 2.51
CA PRO A 414 -12.37 25.56 1.11
C PRO A 414 -11.64 24.22 0.90
N TRP A 415 -11.30 23.92 -0.35
CA TRP A 415 -10.51 22.75 -0.69
C TRP A 415 -9.03 22.99 -0.36
N VAL A 416 -8.65 22.80 0.90
CA VAL A 416 -7.28 23.03 1.39
C VAL A 416 -6.72 21.80 2.09
N ASN A 417 -5.38 21.81 2.26
CA ASN A 417 -4.69 20.86 3.12
C ASN A 417 -5.05 21.14 4.59
N PRO A 418 -5.17 20.14 5.48
CA PRO A 418 -5.43 20.36 6.90
C PRO A 418 -4.44 21.30 7.58
N ALA A 419 -3.16 21.30 7.20
CA ALA A 419 -2.13 22.21 7.71
C ALA A 419 -2.46 23.70 7.53
N ALA A 420 -3.34 24.04 6.60
CA ALA A 420 -3.75 25.43 6.36
C ALA A 420 -4.84 25.92 7.34
N LEU A 421 -5.53 25.03 8.05
CA LEU A 421 -6.68 25.39 8.90
C LEU A 421 -6.34 26.37 10.03
N PRO A 422 -5.21 26.28 10.74
CA PRO A 422 -4.85 27.22 11.77
C PRO A 422 -4.52 28.64 11.24
N ASN A 423 -4.16 28.76 9.95
CA ASN A 423 -3.91 30.06 9.33
C ASN A 423 -5.22 30.71 8.88
N ILE A 424 -6.05 31.13 9.85
CA ILE A 424 -7.36 31.70 9.56
C ILE A 424 -7.29 33.01 8.77
N VAL A 425 -6.28 33.84 9.00
CA VAL A 425 -6.07 35.09 8.26
C VAL A 425 -5.89 34.82 6.78
N GLY A 426 -4.98 33.92 6.43
CA GLY A 426 -4.75 33.53 5.04
C GLY A 426 -5.95 32.82 4.40
N LEU A 427 -6.78 32.11 5.17
CA LEU A 427 -8.03 31.54 4.68
C LEU A 427 -9.05 32.62 4.35
N LYS A 428 -9.27 33.58 5.27
CA LYS A 428 -10.19 34.69 5.07
C LYS A 428 -9.79 35.61 3.91
N GLU A 429 -8.49 35.83 3.73
CA GLU A 429 -7.97 36.65 2.61
C GLU A 429 -8.20 36.00 1.24
N LYS A 430 -8.03 34.68 1.15
CA LYS A 430 -8.06 33.95 -0.13
C LYS A 430 -9.43 33.42 -0.53
N PHE A 431 -10.29 33.16 0.45
CA PHE A 431 -11.55 32.44 0.24
C PHE A 431 -12.73 33.19 0.86
N PRO A 432 -13.62 33.79 0.05
CA PRO A 432 -14.77 34.54 0.54
C PRO A 432 -15.68 33.73 1.48
N GLU A 433 -15.81 32.41 1.22
CA GLU A 433 -16.61 31.49 2.05
C GLU A 433 -16.07 31.32 3.48
N SER A 434 -14.81 31.70 3.73
CA SER A 434 -14.15 31.51 5.03
C SER A 434 -14.26 32.72 5.98
N GLN A 435 -14.90 33.80 5.57
CA GLN A 435 -14.93 35.06 6.34
C GLN A 435 -15.49 34.93 7.77
N GLU A 436 -16.48 34.05 7.98
CA GLU A 436 -17.15 33.86 9.28
C GLU A 436 -16.59 32.69 10.10
N LEU A 437 -15.46 32.09 9.68
CA LEU A 437 -14.84 30.98 10.42
C LEU A 437 -14.20 31.51 11.72
N PRO A 438 -14.56 30.97 12.92
CA PRO A 438 -14.03 31.41 14.22
C PRO A 438 -12.82 30.53 14.62
N PHE A 439 -11.88 30.26 13.72
CA PHE A 439 -10.78 29.29 13.96
C PHE A 439 -9.64 29.89 14.81
N ASP A 440 -9.67 31.17 15.10
CA ASP A 440 -8.80 31.88 16.05
C ASP A 440 -9.35 31.90 17.49
N GLU A 441 -10.60 31.44 17.69
CA GLU A 441 -11.29 31.44 18.98
C GLU A 441 -11.51 30.02 19.52
N GLU A 442 -11.47 29.87 20.86
CA GLU A 442 -11.89 28.62 21.49
C GLU A 442 -13.43 28.45 21.39
N PRO A 443 -13.92 27.23 21.21
CA PRO A 443 -13.17 25.96 21.20
C PRO A 443 -12.65 25.55 19.82
N TRP A 444 -12.94 26.29 18.76
CA TRP A 444 -12.63 25.92 17.37
C TRP A 444 -11.14 25.98 17.05
N LYS A 445 -10.40 26.88 17.71
CA LYS A 445 -8.95 26.93 17.62
C LYS A 445 -8.33 25.56 17.96
N ARG A 446 -8.73 24.97 19.07
CA ARG A 446 -8.28 23.63 19.48
C ARG A 446 -8.66 22.56 18.46
N VAL A 447 -9.86 22.63 17.87
CA VAL A 447 -10.28 21.69 16.82
C VAL A 447 -9.36 21.77 15.61
N VAL A 448 -9.07 22.98 15.10
CA VAL A 448 -8.23 23.13 13.90
C VAL A 448 -6.76 22.83 14.16
N ASP A 449 -6.26 23.08 15.37
CA ASP A 449 -4.90 22.71 15.76
C ASP A 449 -4.70 21.20 15.70
N TYR A 450 -5.64 20.40 16.22
CA TYR A 450 -5.59 18.95 16.08
C TYR A 450 -5.92 18.47 14.65
N ALA A 451 -6.86 19.11 13.96
CA ALA A 451 -7.16 18.78 12.57
C ALA A 451 -5.95 19.00 11.65
N SER A 452 -5.12 20.01 11.91
CA SER A 452 -3.91 20.28 11.14
C SER A 452 -2.88 19.15 11.25
N LYS A 453 -2.81 18.47 12.39
CA LYS A 453 -1.96 17.29 12.62
C LYS A 453 -2.38 16.09 11.77
N LEU A 454 -3.61 16.06 11.22
CA LEU A 454 -4.07 15.02 10.28
C LEU A 454 -3.54 15.21 8.85
N THR A 455 -2.66 16.17 8.62
CA THR A 455 -2.01 16.36 7.32
C THR A 455 -1.23 15.13 6.91
N GLY A 456 -1.54 14.59 5.72
CA GLY A 456 -0.87 13.39 5.21
C GLY A 456 -1.35 12.07 5.83
N PHE A 457 -2.16 12.11 6.90
CA PHE A 457 -2.69 10.89 7.51
C PHE A 457 -3.68 10.17 6.58
N PRO A 458 -3.56 8.85 6.42
CA PRO A 458 -4.51 8.05 5.67
C PRO A 458 -5.87 8.03 6.40
N ARG A 459 -6.92 8.25 5.63
CA ARG A 459 -8.31 8.15 6.08
C ARG A 459 -8.88 6.76 5.82
N HIS A 460 -8.63 6.22 4.64
CA HIS A 460 -8.99 4.87 4.22
C HIS A 460 -8.18 4.44 3.00
N LEU A 461 -8.11 3.14 2.82
CA LEU A 461 -7.61 2.54 1.60
C LEU A 461 -8.72 2.50 0.54
N SER A 462 -8.40 2.82 -0.70
CA SER A 462 -9.29 2.76 -1.86
C SER A 462 -8.59 2.00 -2.99
N ILE A 463 -9.33 1.66 -4.03
CA ILE A 463 -8.77 1.10 -5.27
C ILE A 463 -8.25 2.25 -6.12
N HIS A 464 -7.05 2.11 -6.70
CA HIS A 464 -6.57 2.99 -7.76
C HIS A 464 -7.54 2.95 -8.95
N PRO A 465 -7.86 4.08 -9.59
CA PRO A 465 -8.89 4.12 -10.64
C PRO A 465 -8.55 3.29 -11.88
N SER A 466 -7.29 3.00 -12.13
CA SER A 466 -6.82 2.33 -13.35
C SER A 466 -5.82 1.21 -13.11
N GLY A 467 -4.94 1.36 -12.14
CA GLY A 467 -3.75 0.52 -12.00
C GLY A 467 -4.07 -0.93 -11.63
N ILE A 468 -3.70 -1.84 -12.50
CA ILE A 468 -3.64 -3.27 -12.25
C ILE A 468 -2.18 -3.73 -12.28
N LEU A 469 -1.84 -4.62 -11.39
CA LEU A 469 -0.53 -5.22 -11.27
C LEU A 469 -0.57 -6.66 -11.78
N VAL A 470 0.37 -7.01 -12.65
CA VAL A 470 0.68 -8.40 -12.99
C VAL A 470 2.11 -8.69 -12.53
N ALA A 471 2.26 -9.49 -11.50
CA ALA A 471 3.56 -9.80 -10.91
C ALA A 471 4.25 -10.98 -11.61
N PRO A 472 5.59 -11.05 -11.60
CA PRO A 472 6.34 -12.16 -12.20
C PRO A 472 6.13 -13.50 -11.47
N ASP A 473 5.78 -13.43 -10.18
CA ASP A 473 5.49 -14.56 -9.30
C ASP A 473 4.32 -14.18 -8.38
N ARG A 474 4.02 -14.97 -7.36
CA ARG A 474 2.98 -14.65 -6.39
C ARG A 474 3.20 -13.25 -5.81
N ILE A 475 2.16 -12.42 -5.81
CA ILE A 475 2.26 -11.05 -5.27
C ILE A 475 2.70 -11.06 -3.81
N THR A 476 2.32 -12.09 -3.04
CA THR A 476 2.73 -12.24 -1.64
C THR A 476 4.23 -12.45 -1.45
N ASN A 477 5.00 -12.68 -2.52
CA ASN A 477 6.48 -12.64 -2.46
C ASN A 477 7.01 -11.19 -2.39
N PHE A 478 6.18 -10.20 -2.67
CA PHE A 478 6.56 -8.78 -2.74
C PHE A 478 5.79 -7.92 -1.75
N THR A 479 4.52 -8.20 -1.52
CA THR A 479 3.65 -7.40 -0.64
C THR A 479 2.41 -8.18 -0.18
N ALA A 480 1.78 -7.71 0.89
CA ALA A 480 0.52 -8.24 1.36
C ALA A 480 -0.67 -7.68 0.57
N LEU A 481 -1.77 -8.42 0.60
CA LEU A 481 -3.02 -8.14 -0.10
C LEU A 481 -4.18 -8.02 0.86
N GLU A 482 -5.22 -7.26 0.46
CA GLU A 482 -6.48 -7.19 1.18
C GLU A 482 -7.68 -7.00 0.23
N PHE A 483 -8.92 -7.17 0.74
CA PHE A 483 -10.11 -6.90 -0.06
C PHE A 483 -10.35 -5.40 -0.21
N ALA A 484 -10.70 -5.01 -1.43
CA ALA A 484 -11.22 -3.67 -1.70
C ALA A 484 -12.68 -3.56 -1.25
N ASN A 485 -12.90 -3.04 -0.07
CA ASN A 485 -14.20 -3.05 0.63
C ASN A 485 -15.38 -2.33 -0.07
N ASN A 486 -15.20 -1.66 -1.21
CA ASN A 486 -16.19 -0.68 -1.67
C ASN A 486 -16.82 -0.92 -3.05
N LYS A 487 -16.57 -2.00 -3.79
CA LYS A 487 -17.08 -2.08 -5.17
C LYS A 487 -17.69 -3.41 -5.61
N GLY A 488 -18.12 -4.27 -4.73
CA GLY A 488 -18.95 -5.44 -5.11
C GLY A 488 -18.33 -6.49 -6.05
N LEU A 489 -17.12 -6.25 -6.56
CA LEU A 489 -16.42 -7.13 -7.49
C LEU A 489 -15.51 -8.14 -6.80
N GLY A 490 -15.37 -8.09 -5.46
CA GLY A 490 -14.47 -8.97 -4.71
C GLY A 490 -12.99 -8.80 -5.12
N LEU A 491 -12.61 -7.61 -5.60
CA LEU A 491 -11.25 -7.35 -6.06
C LEU A 491 -10.27 -7.28 -4.88
N ILE A 492 -9.12 -7.89 -5.06
CA ILE A 492 -7.99 -7.79 -4.15
C ILE A 492 -7.10 -6.61 -4.55
N VAL A 493 -6.56 -5.93 -3.53
CA VAL A 493 -5.65 -4.78 -3.70
C VAL A 493 -4.35 -5.02 -2.97
N THR A 494 -3.28 -4.40 -3.47
CA THR A 494 -1.99 -4.33 -2.75
C THR A 494 -2.12 -3.41 -1.53
N GLN A 495 -1.36 -3.65 -0.46
CA GLN A 495 -1.29 -2.71 0.67
C GLN A 495 -0.50 -1.44 0.33
N PRO A 496 0.66 -1.49 -0.34
CA PRO A 496 1.31 -0.29 -0.89
C PRO A 496 0.50 0.34 -2.01
N ASP A 497 0.55 1.67 -2.09
CA ASP A 497 0.02 2.43 -3.20
C ASP A 497 0.91 2.36 -4.46
N MET A 498 0.57 3.10 -5.50
CA MET A 498 1.31 3.08 -6.76
C MET A 498 2.80 3.46 -6.61
N TYR A 499 3.14 4.32 -5.67
CA TYR A 499 4.53 4.71 -5.42
C TYR A 499 5.29 3.57 -4.76
N GLY A 500 4.71 2.95 -3.72
CA GLY A 500 5.29 1.79 -3.07
C GLY A 500 5.41 0.58 -3.99
N VAL A 501 4.43 0.34 -4.87
CA VAL A 501 4.47 -0.71 -5.90
C VAL A 501 5.63 -0.47 -6.88
N SER A 502 5.80 0.77 -7.34
CA SER A 502 6.93 1.16 -8.21
C SER A 502 8.28 0.99 -7.52
N ASP A 503 8.38 1.40 -6.25
CA ASP A 503 9.60 1.23 -5.45
C ASP A 503 9.98 -0.25 -5.26
N LEU A 504 9.00 -1.15 -5.18
CA LEU A 504 9.23 -2.60 -5.15
C LEU A 504 9.68 -3.19 -6.50
N GLY A 505 9.77 -2.35 -7.53
CA GLY A 505 10.12 -2.77 -8.89
C GLY A 505 9.01 -3.53 -9.60
N LEU A 506 7.77 -3.41 -9.14
CA LEU A 506 6.60 -4.01 -9.78
C LEU A 506 5.97 -3.04 -10.77
N VAL A 507 5.52 -3.55 -11.90
CA VAL A 507 5.04 -2.71 -13.01
C VAL A 507 3.53 -2.75 -13.09
N LYS A 508 2.94 -1.56 -13.16
CA LYS A 508 1.50 -1.37 -13.33
C LYS A 508 1.11 -1.28 -14.81
N ILE A 509 -0.11 -1.68 -15.09
CA ILE A 509 -0.81 -1.44 -16.36
C ILE A 509 -2.02 -0.58 -16.03
N ASP A 510 -2.23 0.52 -16.75
CA ASP A 510 -3.34 1.41 -16.50
C ASP A 510 -4.52 1.12 -17.43
N LEU A 511 -5.57 0.50 -16.86
CA LEU A 511 -6.86 0.22 -17.53
C LEU A 511 -7.90 1.21 -17.02
N LEU A 512 -8.07 2.33 -17.72
CA LEU A 512 -8.93 3.42 -17.29
C LEU A 512 -10.38 3.25 -17.76
N SER A 513 -11.26 3.89 -17.04
CA SER A 513 -12.70 3.91 -17.33
C SER A 513 -13.10 5.27 -17.88
N GLN A 514 -13.57 5.32 -19.12
CA GLN A 514 -14.01 6.56 -19.79
C GLN A 514 -15.51 6.54 -20.10
N ARG A 515 -16.22 7.53 -19.54
CA ARG A 515 -17.65 7.67 -19.80
C ARG A 515 -17.94 8.07 -21.25
N SER A 516 -17.10 8.93 -21.82
CA SER A 516 -17.22 9.39 -23.23
C SER A 516 -17.13 8.25 -24.23
N LEU A 517 -16.26 7.25 -24.00
CA LEU A 517 -16.17 6.06 -24.85
C LEU A 517 -17.45 5.21 -24.79
N GLY A 518 -18.07 5.11 -23.61
CA GLY A 518 -19.36 4.45 -23.48
C GLY A 518 -20.48 5.15 -24.26
N VAL A 519 -20.50 6.49 -24.24
CA VAL A 519 -21.44 7.29 -25.02
C VAL A 519 -21.18 7.11 -26.53
N LEU A 520 -19.92 7.18 -26.97
CA LEU A 520 -19.55 6.96 -28.38
C LEU A 520 -20.01 5.59 -28.87
N ARG A 521 -19.70 4.52 -28.14
CA ARG A 521 -20.12 3.16 -28.46
C ARG A 521 -21.64 3.03 -28.58
N ASP A 522 -22.37 3.54 -27.59
CA ASP A 522 -23.84 3.46 -27.60
C ASP A 522 -24.45 4.26 -28.75
N THR A 523 -23.82 5.39 -29.13
CA THR A 523 -24.23 6.19 -30.28
C THR A 523 -24.02 5.43 -31.58
N ILE A 524 -22.84 4.80 -31.77
CA ILE A 524 -22.56 3.98 -32.97
C ILE A 524 -23.59 2.84 -33.08
N LYS A 525 -23.80 2.06 -32.02
CA LYS A 525 -24.78 0.98 -32.00
C LYS A 525 -26.22 1.46 -32.28
N GLN A 526 -26.56 2.67 -31.82
CA GLN A 526 -27.88 3.24 -32.11
C GLN A 526 -28.04 3.67 -33.59
N ILE A 527 -26.96 4.20 -34.19
CA ILE A 527 -26.94 4.54 -35.62
C ILE A 527 -27.07 3.26 -36.47
N GLU A 528 -26.25 2.25 -36.19
CA GLU A 528 -26.30 0.95 -36.87
C GLU A 528 -27.71 0.35 -36.82
N LYS A 529 -28.34 0.36 -35.63
CA LYS A 529 -29.71 -0.13 -35.45
C LYS A 529 -30.75 0.67 -36.26
N ASN A 530 -30.59 2.00 -36.33
CA ASN A 530 -31.56 2.87 -36.99
C ASN A 530 -31.39 2.88 -38.52
N GLU A 531 -30.17 2.71 -39.02
CA GLU A 531 -29.84 2.79 -40.43
C GLU A 531 -29.72 1.41 -41.10
N ASN A 532 -29.88 0.31 -40.34
CA ASN A 532 -29.69 -1.08 -40.81
C ASN A 532 -28.31 -1.30 -41.49
N LYS A 533 -27.27 -0.60 -41.03
CA LYS A 533 -25.90 -0.70 -41.54
C LYS A 533 -25.03 -1.46 -40.58
#